data_c444f4824ed6404bbc82d5aa0f28fbe9
#
_entry.id   c444f4824ed6404bbc82d5aa0f28fbe9
#
_cell.length_a   1.000
_cell.length_b   1.000
_cell.length_c   1.000
_cell.angle_alpha   90.00
_cell.angle_beta   90.00
_cell.angle_gamma   90.00
#
_symmetry.space_group_name_H-M   'P 1'
#
loop_
_entity.id
_entity.type
_entity.pdbx_description
1 polymer ?
#
loop_
_entity_poly.entity_id
_entity_poly.type
_entity_poly.pdbx_seq_one_letter_code
_entity_poly.pdbx_strand_id
1 'polypeptide(L)'
;KVQSARNNCKDVFHAFLVTNATYAGNLEIPELSMENAIPHKLIPFSKIFRSSSYDSWIHFYEDDVVFERLWNNPKRYLPILQRFQGVISPDFSLYRDMPLVMQQWNTYRSRAIAHWLQTNQVPVIPNIRFGDERSYDFCSVGIPKHGTISIGSHGCIKNKIERVFFQRGLEYVVNELMPQNIVVYGSAPSSIFGKYQENGIRIIQFNSDYSVTHSKVVSA
;
A
#
# COMPACT_ATOMS: atom_id res chain seq x y z
N LYS A 1 5.83 14.92 -17.58
CA LYS A 1 7.17 15.53 -17.82
C LYS A 1 7.74 15.92 -16.48
N VAL A 2 8.54 15.06 -15.89
CA VAL A 2 9.30 15.42 -14.69
C VAL A 2 10.30 16.50 -15.17
N GLN A 3 10.04 17.74 -14.81
CA GLN A 3 11.05 18.77 -14.98
C GLN A 3 12.20 18.39 -14.05
N SER A 4 13.38 18.15 -14.63
CA SER A 4 14.60 18.11 -13.84
C SER A 4 14.62 19.31 -12.91
N ALA A 5 15.00 19.12 -11.66
CA ALA A 5 15.28 20.23 -10.76
C ALA A 5 16.08 21.29 -11.54
N ARG A 6 15.70 22.55 -11.40
CA ARG A 6 16.46 23.64 -12.01
C ARG A 6 17.93 23.45 -11.64
N ASN A 7 18.82 23.63 -12.61
CA ASN A 7 20.25 23.51 -12.39
C ASN A 7 20.65 24.14 -11.05
N ASN A 8 21.32 23.38 -10.20
CA ASN A 8 21.76 23.74 -8.85
C ASN A 8 20.65 23.82 -7.75
N CYS A 9 19.42 23.43 -8.01
CA CYS A 9 18.41 23.30 -6.95
C CYS A 9 18.38 21.87 -6.42
N LYS A 10 18.33 21.74 -5.08
CA LYS A 10 18.10 20.45 -4.44
C LYS A 10 16.69 19.96 -4.77
N ASP A 11 16.55 18.72 -5.23
CA ASP A 11 15.26 18.08 -5.49
C ASP A 11 14.56 17.71 -4.17
N VAL A 12 13.81 18.67 -3.62
CA VAL A 12 13.05 18.49 -2.38
C VAL A 12 11.72 17.75 -2.59
N PHE A 13 11.27 17.62 -3.83
CA PHE A 13 10.02 16.94 -4.20
C PHE A 13 10.25 15.51 -4.64
N HIS A 14 11.49 15.03 -4.64
CA HIS A 14 11.88 13.69 -5.10
C HIS A 14 11.40 13.39 -6.52
N ALA A 15 11.52 14.37 -7.44
CA ALA A 15 11.11 14.21 -8.83
C ALA A 15 11.77 13.00 -9.52
N PHE A 16 12.95 12.56 -9.05
CA PHE A 16 13.64 11.38 -9.55
C PHE A 16 12.83 10.08 -9.35
N LEU A 17 11.89 10.02 -8.37
CA LEU A 17 11.05 8.84 -8.14
C LEU A 17 10.14 8.53 -9.33
N VAL A 18 9.79 9.54 -10.10
CA VAL A 18 8.84 9.42 -11.22
C VAL A 18 9.50 9.70 -12.57
N THR A 19 10.83 9.55 -12.65
CA THR A 19 11.56 9.65 -13.92
C THR A 19 11.04 8.57 -14.87
N ASN A 20 10.63 8.99 -16.08
CA ASN A 20 10.03 8.16 -17.12
C ASN A 20 8.70 7.49 -16.74
N ALA A 21 8.01 7.97 -15.70
CA ALA A 21 6.68 7.48 -15.37
C ALA A 21 5.66 7.84 -16.46
N THR A 22 4.74 6.94 -16.73
CA THR A 22 3.44 7.23 -17.30
C THR A 22 2.48 7.62 -16.18
N TYR A 23 1.45 8.39 -16.52
CA TYR A 23 0.55 8.96 -15.53
C TYR A 23 -0.90 8.69 -15.87
N ALA A 24 -1.69 8.42 -14.85
CA ALA A 24 -3.13 8.20 -14.96
C ALA A 24 -3.93 9.29 -14.24
N GLY A 25 -5.12 9.57 -14.75
CA GLY A 25 -6.09 10.50 -14.17
C GLY A 25 -5.67 11.97 -14.21
N ASN A 26 -6.56 12.84 -13.75
CA ASN A 26 -6.35 14.29 -13.75
C ASN A 26 -5.30 14.75 -12.73
N LEU A 27 -4.98 13.92 -11.76
CA LEU A 27 -3.96 14.21 -10.75
C LEU A 27 -2.56 13.74 -11.16
N GLU A 28 -2.42 13.18 -12.37
CA GLU A 28 -1.15 12.67 -12.89
C GLU A 28 -0.48 11.70 -11.90
N ILE A 29 -1.26 10.73 -11.41
CA ILE A 29 -0.73 9.69 -10.51
C ILE A 29 0.15 8.74 -11.32
N PRO A 30 1.40 8.42 -10.87
CA PRO A 30 2.26 7.48 -11.57
C PRO A 30 1.62 6.09 -11.71
N GLU A 31 1.67 5.53 -12.91
CA GLU A 31 1.21 4.18 -13.20
C GLU A 31 2.20 3.14 -12.70
N LEU A 32 1.67 2.03 -12.19
CA LEU A 32 2.43 0.88 -11.73
C LEU A 32 2.35 -0.26 -12.73
N SER A 33 3.39 -1.08 -12.75
CA SER A 33 3.35 -2.38 -13.42
C SER A 33 2.56 -3.39 -12.60
N MET A 34 1.91 -4.34 -13.31
CA MET A 34 1.13 -5.40 -12.67
C MET A 34 2.04 -6.32 -11.84
N GLU A 35 1.56 -6.67 -10.64
CA GLU A 35 2.16 -7.70 -9.80
C GLU A 35 1.13 -8.78 -9.49
N ASN A 36 1.50 -10.06 -9.64
CA ASN A 36 0.62 -11.20 -9.40
C ASN A 36 1.13 -12.11 -8.27
N ALA A 37 2.25 -11.77 -7.66
CA ALA A 37 2.80 -12.54 -6.56
C ALA A 37 1.86 -12.59 -5.36
N ILE A 38 1.92 -13.70 -4.64
CA ILE A 38 1.21 -13.92 -3.39
C ILE A 38 2.24 -14.05 -2.28
N PRO A 39 2.33 -13.10 -1.35
CA PRO A 39 3.21 -13.21 -0.20
C PRO A 39 2.87 -14.44 0.65
N HIS A 40 3.88 -15.17 1.08
CA HIS A 40 3.72 -16.22 2.09
C HIS A 40 4.11 -15.72 3.49
N LYS A 41 4.86 -14.64 3.57
CA LYS A 41 5.34 -14.03 4.81
C LYS A 41 5.47 -12.53 4.66
N LEU A 42 5.07 -11.79 5.70
CA LEU A 42 5.24 -10.34 5.79
C LEU A 42 6.22 -9.96 6.90
N ILE A 43 6.93 -8.85 6.69
CA ILE A 43 7.79 -8.23 7.69
C ILE A 43 7.54 -6.71 7.71
N PRO A 44 7.39 -6.07 8.89
CA PRO A 44 7.22 -4.63 8.94
C PRO A 44 8.51 -3.90 8.57
N PHE A 45 8.38 -2.75 7.94
CA PHE A 45 9.51 -1.92 7.52
C PHE A 45 10.46 -1.57 8.68
N SER A 46 9.94 -1.39 9.89
CA SER A 46 10.76 -1.11 11.08
C SER A 46 11.78 -2.20 11.40
N LYS A 47 11.54 -3.44 10.97
CA LYS A 47 12.38 -4.61 11.30
C LYS A 47 13.34 -5.03 10.19
N ILE A 48 13.34 -4.40 9.00
CA ILE A 48 14.11 -4.87 7.83
C ILE A 48 15.63 -4.97 8.09
N PHE A 49 16.20 -4.04 8.85
CA PHE A 49 17.63 -4.04 9.17
C PHE A 49 18.05 -5.09 10.21
N ARG A 50 17.07 -5.66 10.93
CA ARG A 50 17.32 -6.71 11.94
C ARG A 50 16.92 -8.10 11.44
N SER A 51 16.46 -8.20 10.20
CA SER A 51 16.03 -9.48 9.65
C SER A 51 17.22 -10.38 9.35
N SER A 52 17.12 -11.62 9.80
CA SER A 52 18.06 -12.70 9.47
C SER A 52 17.69 -13.44 8.18
N SER A 53 16.49 -13.21 7.64
CA SER A 53 15.98 -13.82 6.42
C SER A 53 15.33 -12.76 5.54
N TYR A 54 15.51 -12.88 4.24
CA TYR A 54 14.91 -11.99 3.23
C TYR A 54 13.77 -12.66 2.45
N ASP A 55 13.39 -13.86 2.88
CA ASP A 55 12.28 -14.62 2.30
C ASP A 55 10.93 -14.13 2.87
N SER A 56 10.62 -12.88 2.57
CA SER A 56 9.38 -12.21 3.01
C SER A 56 9.13 -10.95 2.17
N TRP A 57 7.91 -10.47 2.21
CA TRP A 57 7.50 -9.20 1.65
C TRP A 57 7.46 -8.12 2.74
N ILE A 58 7.95 -6.94 2.43
CA ILE A 58 7.95 -5.80 3.35
C ILE A 58 6.58 -5.12 3.28
N HIS A 59 6.03 -4.77 4.46
CA HIS A 59 4.83 -3.95 4.57
C HIS A 59 5.05 -2.68 5.39
N PHE A 60 4.14 -1.72 5.27
CA PHE A 60 4.17 -0.43 5.94
C PHE A 60 2.89 -0.18 6.75
N TYR A 61 2.21 -1.22 7.20
CA TYR A 61 1.07 -1.12 8.12
C TYR A 61 1.57 -0.83 9.53
N GLU A 62 2.21 0.32 9.66
CA GLU A 62 2.83 0.90 10.86
C GLU A 62 2.46 2.38 10.90
N ASP A 63 2.75 3.08 11.98
CA ASP A 63 2.52 4.53 12.05
C ASP A 63 3.40 5.26 11.02
N ASP A 64 2.85 6.28 10.34
CA ASP A 64 3.53 7.03 9.27
C ASP A 64 4.93 7.52 9.70
N VAL A 65 5.08 7.95 10.97
CA VAL A 65 6.37 8.43 11.50
C VAL A 65 7.49 7.37 11.42
N VAL A 66 7.13 6.08 11.43
CA VAL A 66 8.11 4.99 11.37
C VAL A 66 8.74 4.89 9.99
N PHE A 67 7.96 5.09 8.93
CA PHE A 67 8.41 4.91 7.55
C PHE A 67 8.49 6.20 6.74
N GLU A 68 8.14 7.37 7.28
CA GLU A 68 8.37 8.68 6.65
C GLU A 68 9.84 8.86 6.23
N ARG A 69 10.76 8.23 6.93
CA ARG A 69 12.19 8.18 6.59
C ARG A 69 12.48 7.53 5.22
N LEU A 70 11.59 6.64 4.72
CA LEU A 70 11.72 6.11 3.36
C LEU A 70 11.44 7.21 2.34
N TRP A 71 10.39 8.00 2.54
CA TRP A 71 10.10 9.17 1.71
C TRP A 71 11.24 10.18 1.73
N ASN A 72 11.76 10.49 2.93
CA ASN A 72 12.81 11.48 3.09
C ASN A 72 14.15 11.10 2.44
N ASN A 73 14.47 9.79 2.38
CA ASN A 73 15.71 9.31 1.78
C ASN A 73 15.55 7.93 1.13
N PRO A 74 14.79 7.79 0.04
CA PRO A 74 14.50 6.48 -0.55
C PRO A 74 15.76 5.74 -1.03
N LYS A 75 16.74 6.47 -1.58
CA LYS A 75 18.00 5.87 -2.08
C LYS A 75 18.79 5.12 -1.00
N ARG A 76 18.71 5.56 0.26
CA ARG A 76 19.35 4.89 1.39
C ARG A 76 18.80 3.48 1.63
N TYR A 77 17.50 3.31 1.40
CA TYR A 77 16.79 2.06 1.71
C TYR A 77 16.79 1.08 0.53
N LEU A 78 17.01 1.52 -0.69
CA LEU A 78 16.95 0.67 -1.87
C LEU A 78 17.79 -0.60 -1.76
N PRO A 79 19.08 -0.57 -1.33
CA PRO A 79 19.91 -1.78 -1.28
C PRO A 79 19.38 -2.85 -0.33
N ILE A 80 18.72 -2.46 0.75
CA ILE A 80 18.12 -3.43 1.68
C ILE A 80 16.76 -3.92 1.15
N LEU A 81 15.94 -3.06 0.53
CA LEU A 81 14.65 -3.44 -0.03
C LEU A 81 14.81 -4.47 -1.17
N GLN A 82 15.85 -4.33 -2.00
CA GLN A 82 16.18 -5.26 -3.09
C GLN A 82 16.54 -6.68 -2.63
N ARG A 83 16.82 -6.88 -1.36
CA ARG A 83 17.14 -8.21 -0.81
C ARG A 83 15.91 -9.05 -0.50
N PHE A 84 14.77 -8.42 -0.28
CA PHE A 84 13.51 -9.08 0.05
C PHE A 84 12.77 -9.55 -1.22
N GLN A 85 11.77 -10.42 -1.05
CA GLN A 85 10.95 -10.95 -2.15
C GLN A 85 10.17 -9.84 -2.87
N GLY A 86 9.82 -8.78 -2.17
CA GLY A 86 9.12 -7.62 -2.68
C GLY A 86 8.62 -6.72 -1.56
N VAL A 87 7.85 -5.73 -1.97
CA VAL A 87 7.34 -4.67 -1.10
C VAL A 87 5.84 -4.50 -1.34
N ILE A 88 5.05 -4.38 -0.28
CA ILE A 88 3.72 -3.78 -0.35
C ILE A 88 3.94 -2.27 -0.30
N SER A 89 3.37 -1.50 -1.23
CA SER A 89 3.64 -0.05 -1.30
C SER A 89 3.26 0.67 -0.01
N PRO A 90 3.92 1.82 0.32
CA PRO A 90 3.72 2.51 1.60
C PRO A 90 2.27 2.85 1.90
N ASP A 91 1.85 2.61 3.15
CA ASP A 91 0.49 2.84 3.65
C ASP A 91 0.34 4.22 4.30
N PHE A 92 0.70 5.29 3.57
CA PHE A 92 0.51 6.65 4.06
C PHE A 92 -0.95 6.89 4.43
N SER A 93 -1.16 7.46 5.62
CA SER A 93 -2.49 7.62 6.22
C SER A 93 -3.45 8.44 5.36
N LEU A 94 -4.68 7.95 5.28
CA LEU A 94 -5.80 8.55 4.57
C LEU A 94 -7.02 8.54 5.51
N TYR A 95 -7.18 9.60 6.29
CA TYR A 95 -8.29 9.73 7.21
C TYR A 95 -9.40 10.58 6.58
N ARG A 96 -10.66 10.27 6.90
CA ARG A 96 -11.84 10.98 6.37
C ARG A 96 -11.89 12.45 6.75
N ASP A 97 -11.33 12.83 7.89
CA ASP A 97 -11.25 14.20 8.38
C ASP A 97 -10.01 14.98 7.88
N MET A 98 -9.10 14.32 7.14
CA MET A 98 -7.99 15.02 6.50
C MET A 98 -8.48 15.88 5.34
N PRO A 99 -7.85 17.05 5.10
CA PRO A 99 -8.05 17.80 3.87
C PRO A 99 -7.81 16.92 2.64
N LEU A 100 -8.67 17.04 1.63
CA LEU A 100 -8.64 16.17 0.45
C LEU A 100 -7.28 16.21 -0.28
N VAL A 101 -6.66 17.40 -0.35
CA VAL A 101 -5.33 17.56 -0.96
C VAL A 101 -4.24 16.75 -0.22
N MET A 102 -4.35 16.57 1.09
CA MET A 102 -3.41 15.74 1.86
C MET A 102 -3.63 14.25 1.56
N GLN A 103 -4.88 13.82 1.42
CA GLN A 103 -5.21 12.45 1.01
C GLN A 103 -4.65 12.16 -0.39
N GLN A 104 -4.84 13.07 -1.34
CA GLN A 104 -4.29 12.98 -2.70
C GLN A 104 -2.76 12.94 -2.68
N TRP A 105 -2.13 13.78 -1.89
CA TRP A 105 -0.67 13.81 -1.71
C TRP A 105 -0.13 12.49 -1.16
N ASN A 106 -0.80 11.90 -0.16
CA ASN A 106 -0.40 10.62 0.41
C ASN A 106 -0.55 9.46 -0.59
N THR A 107 -1.61 9.49 -1.40
CA THR A 107 -1.77 8.55 -2.51
C THR A 107 -0.65 8.72 -3.55
N TYR A 108 -0.35 9.96 -3.95
CA TYR A 108 0.75 10.24 -4.88
C TYR A 108 2.10 9.73 -4.34
N ARG A 109 2.43 10.02 -3.07
CA ARG A 109 3.70 9.56 -2.46
C ARG A 109 3.83 8.04 -2.49
N SER A 110 2.77 7.34 -2.16
CA SER A 110 2.72 5.87 -2.20
C SER A 110 3.01 5.35 -3.61
N ARG A 111 2.36 5.91 -4.64
CA ARG A 111 2.56 5.53 -6.04
C ARG A 111 3.93 5.90 -6.57
N ALA A 112 4.46 7.08 -6.21
CA ALA A 112 5.78 7.52 -6.63
C ALA A 112 6.89 6.61 -6.11
N ILE A 113 6.83 6.23 -4.83
CA ILE A 113 7.77 5.25 -4.25
C ILE A 113 7.60 3.89 -4.92
N ALA A 114 6.36 3.41 -5.08
CA ALA A 114 6.08 2.13 -5.72
C ALA A 114 6.64 2.06 -7.16
N HIS A 115 6.38 3.08 -7.96
CA HIS A 115 6.91 3.19 -9.32
C HIS A 115 8.45 3.14 -9.32
N TRP A 116 9.09 3.93 -8.46
CA TRP A 116 10.54 3.95 -8.36
C TRP A 116 11.13 2.60 -7.93
N LEU A 117 10.49 1.92 -6.99
CA LEU A 117 10.91 0.57 -6.58
C LEU A 117 10.82 -0.41 -7.75
N GLN A 118 9.72 -0.39 -8.53
CA GLN A 118 9.57 -1.23 -9.71
C GLN A 118 10.63 -0.92 -10.78
N THR A 119 10.95 0.35 -11.02
CA THR A 119 12.03 0.73 -11.95
C THR A 119 13.42 0.28 -11.48
N ASN A 120 13.58 0.04 -10.18
CA ASN A 120 14.79 -0.56 -9.58
C ASN A 120 14.67 -2.06 -9.33
N GLN A 121 13.79 -2.75 -10.07
CA GLN A 121 13.64 -4.21 -10.05
C GLN A 121 13.19 -4.79 -8.69
N VAL A 122 12.49 -4.00 -7.87
CA VAL A 122 11.83 -4.48 -6.66
C VAL A 122 10.37 -4.78 -7.01
N PRO A 123 9.88 -6.03 -6.85
CA PRO A 123 8.47 -6.36 -7.02
C PRO A 123 7.61 -5.57 -6.03
N VAL A 124 6.51 -4.99 -6.50
CA VAL A 124 5.64 -4.17 -5.65
C VAL A 124 4.18 -4.58 -5.79
N ILE A 125 3.57 -5.00 -4.69
CA ILE A 125 2.12 -5.13 -4.57
C ILE A 125 1.56 -3.76 -4.14
N PRO A 126 0.68 -3.13 -4.92
CA PRO A 126 0.10 -1.85 -4.55
C PRO A 126 -0.82 -2.00 -3.33
N ASN A 127 -0.55 -1.20 -2.30
CA ASN A 127 -1.47 -0.99 -1.20
C ASN A 127 -2.51 0.07 -1.59
N ILE A 128 -3.77 -0.20 -1.28
CA ILE A 128 -4.85 0.72 -1.56
C ILE A 128 -5.46 1.19 -0.26
N ARG A 129 -5.45 2.49 -0.07
CA ARG A 129 -6.08 3.16 1.06
C ARG A 129 -7.19 4.07 0.56
N PHE A 130 -8.31 4.04 1.25
CA PHE A 130 -9.46 4.89 0.99
C PHE A 130 -10.09 5.35 2.30
N GLY A 131 -10.73 6.50 2.28
CA GLY A 131 -11.47 7.06 3.42
C GLY A 131 -12.97 6.96 3.21
N ASP A 132 -13.52 7.93 2.48
CA ASP A 132 -14.91 8.00 2.06
C ASP A 132 -15.00 8.18 0.53
N GLU A 133 -16.20 8.45 0.02
CA GLU A 133 -16.48 8.57 -1.42
C GLU A 133 -15.59 9.59 -2.12
N ARG A 134 -15.10 10.63 -1.43
CA ARG A 134 -14.20 11.64 -2.00
C ARG A 134 -12.84 11.06 -2.42
N SER A 135 -12.43 9.93 -1.80
CA SER A 135 -11.17 9.29 -2.13
C SER A 135 -11.26 8.35 -3.34
N TYR A 136 -12.46 8.02 -3.82
CA TYR A 136 -12.64 7.07 -4.91
C TYR A 136 -12.10 7.59 -6.24
N ASP A 137 -12.10 8.92 -6.44
CA ASP A 137 -11.57 9.54 -7.65
C ASP A 137 -10.06 9.33 -7.85
N PHE A 138 -9.33 8.89 -6.80
CA PHE A 138 -7.87 8.77 -6.90
C PHE A 138 -7.28 7.53 -6.23
N CYS A 139 -7.97 6.86 -5.31
CA CYS A 139 -7.36 5.78 -4.50
C CYS A 139 -6.90 4.57 -5.33
N SER A 140 -7.56 4.27 -6.45
CA SER A 140 -7.24 3.16 -7.37
C SER A 140 -6.47 3.60 -8.62
N VAL A 141 -6.33 4.91 -8.83
CA VAL A 141 -5.67 5.45 -10.03
C VAL A 141 -4.21 5.03 -10.11
N GLY A 142 -3.75 4.69 -11.31
CA GLY A 142 -2.39 4.23 -11.58
C GLY A 142 -2.13 2.76 -11.20
N ILE A 143 -3.16 2.00 -10.79
CA ILE A 143 -3.04 0.57 -10.46
C ILE A 143 -3.61 -0.26 -11.61
N PRO A 144 -2.87 -1.25 -12.14
CA PRO A 144 -3.38 -2.13 -13.19
C PRO A 144 -4.49 -3.04 -12.67
N LYS A 145 -5.47 -3.32 -13.53
CA LYS A 145 -6.56 -4.27 -13.23
C LYS A 145 -6.06 -5.70 -13.25
N HIS A 146 -6.76 -6.59 -12.56
CA HIS A 146 -6.53 -8.04 -12.52
C HIS A 146 -5.23 -8.51 -11.86
N GLY A 147 -4.53 -7.64 -11.14
CA GLY A 147 -3.33 -8.00 -10.39
C GLY A 147 -3.62 -8.38 -8.94
N THR A 148 -2.55 -8.52 -8.17
CA THR A 148 -2.59 -8.61 -6.70
C THR A 148 -2.58 -7.20 -6.11
N ILE A 149 -3.49 -6.95 -5.16
CA ILE A 149 -3.53 -5.70 -4.39
C ILE A 149 -3.42 -6.01 -2.90
N SER A 150 -3.10 -5.01 -2.09
CA SER A 150 -3.09 -5.13 -0.63
C SER A 150 -3.97 -4.08 0.03
N ILE A 151 -4.60 -4.45 1.14
CA ILE A 151 -5.49 -3.57 1.91
C ILE A 151 -5.29 -3.83 3.41
N GLY A 152 -5.15 -2.75 4.19
CA GLY A 152 -5.17 -2.81 5.64
C GLY A 152 -6.59 -2.78 6.19
N SER A 153 -6.99 -3.80 6.96
CA SER A 153 -8.29 -3.85 7.65
C SER A 153 -8.21 -3.54 9.14
N HIS A 154 -6.99 -3.43 9.68
CA HIS A 154 -6.77 -3.15 11.09
C HIS A 154 -7.36 -1.79 11.47
N GLY A 155 -8.15 -1.77 12.58
CA GLY A 155 -8.86 -0.56 13.03
C GLY A 155 -10.14 -0.23 12.25
N CYS A 156 -10.31 -0.71 11.01
CA CYS A 156 -11.42 -0.30 10.14
C CYS A 156 -12.72 -1.10 10.33
N ILE A 157 -12.68 -2.30 10.96
CA ILE A 157 -13.84 -3.19 11.00
C ILE A 157 -14.44 -3.42 12.39
N LYS A 158 -13.77 -2.99 13.45
CA LYS A 158 -14.29 -3.12 14.82
C LYS A 158 -15.41 -2.12 15.11
N ASN A 159 -15.25 -0.87 14.69
CA ASN A 159 -16.27 0.17 14.82
C ASN A 159 -17.33 0.01 13.71
N LYS A 160 -18.62 0.11 14.06
CA LYS A 160 -19.72 -0.06 13.09
C LYS A 160 -19.71 0.98 11.97
N ILE A 161 -19.38 2.23 12.28
CA ILE A 161 -19.33 3.33 11.30
C ILE A 161 -18.16 3.11 10.34
N GLU A 162 -16.96 2.88 10.88
CA GLU A 162 -15.76 2.63 10.09
C GLU A 162 -15.91 1.40 9.19
N ARG A 163 -16.60 0.36 9.69
CA ARG A 163 -16.91 -0.84 8.89
C ARG A 163 -17.75 -0.54 7.66
N VAL A 164 -18.73 0.35 7.76
CA VAL A 164 -19.56 0.74 6.60
C VAL A 164 -18.72 1.43 5.54
N PHE A 165 -17.87 2.38 5.93
CA PHE A 165 -16.97 3.05 4.99
C PHE A 165 -15.97 2.07 4.38
N PHE A 166 -15.41 1.18 5.20
CA PHE A 166 -14.49 0.15 4.72
C PHE A 166 -15.16 -0.77 3.68
N GLN A 167 -16.38 -1.24 3.94
CA GLN A 167 -17.11 -2.11 3.01
C GLN A 167 -17.42 -1.41 1.68
N ARG A 168 -17.85 -0.14 1.71
CA ARG A 168 -18.13 0.63 0.50
C ARG A 168 -16.85 0.89 -0.31
N GLY A 169 -15.76 1.28 0.34
CA GLY A 169 -14.49 1.50 -0.34
C GLY A 169 -13.91 0.21 -0.91
N LEU A 170 -13.99 -0.90 -0.18
CA LEU A 170 -13.59 -2.22 -0.68
C LEU A 170 -14.40 -2.63 -1.91
N GLU A 171 -15.71 -2.42 -1.89
CA GLU A 171 -16.59 -2.69 -3.04
C GLU A 171 -16.22 -1.86 -4.25
N TYR A 172 -16.00 -0.56 -4.05
CA TYR A 172 -15.52 0.34 -5.12
C TYR A 172 -14.22 -0.17 -5.73
N VAL A 173 -13.21 -0.45 -4.90
CA VAL A 173 -11.89 -0.92 -5.34
C VAL A 173 -11.96 -2.24 -6.08
N VAL A 174 -12.75 -3.19 -5.60
CA VAL A 174 -12.93 -4.49 -6.27
C VAL A 174 -13.62 -4.34 -7.62
N ASN A 175 -14.64 -3.51 -7.71
CA ASN A 175 -15.36 -3.25 -8.97
C ASN A 175 -14.46 -2.54 -9.99
N GLU A 176 -13.63 -1.60 -9.53
CA GLU A 176 -12.75 -0.82 -10.40
C GLU A 176 -11.56 -1.64 -10.90
N LEU A 177 -10.89 -2.36 -10.00
CA LEU A 177 -9.63 -3.07 -10.31
C LEU A 177 -9.82 -4.54 -10.67
N MET A 178 -10.94 -5.16 -10.29
CA MET A 178 -11.21 -6.59 -10.52
C MET A 178 -10.00 -7.47 -10.16
N PRO A 179 -9.44 -7.35 -8.94
CA PRO A 179 -8.19 -8.01 -8.58
C PRO A 179 -8.35 -9.53 -8.57
N GLN A 180 -7.31 -10.26 -8.94
CA GLN A 180 -7.27 -11.73 -8.78
C GLN A 180 -6.98 -12.11 -7.32
N ASN A 181 -6.17 -11.33 -6.64
CA ASN A 181 -5.77 -11.59 -5.27
C ASN A 181 -5.87 -10.31 -4.43
N ILE A 182 -6.35 -10.45 -3.19
CA ILE A 182 -6.33 -9.37 -2.19
C ILE A 182 -5.56 -9.86 -0.98
N VAL A 183 -4.42 -9.22 -0.71
CA VAL A 183 -3.65 -9.39 0.53
C VAL A 183 -4.27 -8.50 1.59
N VAL A 184 -4.77 -9.09 2.68
CA VAL A 184 -5.41 -8.36 3.77
C VAL A 184 -4.51 -8.39 5.00
N TYR A 185 -4.03 -7.22 5.42
CA TYR A 185 -3.33 -7.08 6.70
C TYR A 185 -4.32 -6.71 7.81
N GLY A 186 -4.55 -7.66 8.70
CA GLY A 186 -5.56 -7.59 9.75
C GLY A 186 -6.59 -8.71 9.61
N SER A 187 -7.80 -8.46 10.07
CA SER A 187 -8.89 -9.45 10.03
C SER A 187 -9.61 -9.43 8.68
N ALA A 188 -9.90 -10.61 8.13
CA ALA A 188 -10.67 -10.78 6.89
C ALA A 188 -11.93 -11.65 7.10
N PRO A 189 -12.92 -11.15 7.87
CA PRO A 189 -14.11 -11.95 8.18
C PRO A 189 -14.94 -12.24 6.92
N SER A 190 -15.53 -13.45 6.87
CA SER A 190 -16.37 -13.87 5.74
C SER A 190 -17.60 -12.98 5.52
N SER A 191 -18.10 -12.33 6.59
CA SER A 191 -19.19 -11.35 6.47
C SER A 191 -18.85 -10.12 5.63
N ILE A 192 -17.55 -9.85 5.38
CA ILE A 192 -17.07 -8.76 4.52
C ILE A 192 -16.46 -9.31 3.23
N PHE A 193 -15.62 -10.32 3.34
CA PHE A 193 -14.81 -10.82 2.22
C PHE A 193 -15.42 -12.04 1.52
N GLY A 194 -16.38 -12.73 2.13
CA GLY A 194 -16.96 -13.98 1.60
C GLY A 194 -17.52 -13.84 0.19
N LYS A 195 -18.29 -12.76 -0.08
CA LYS A 195 -18.85 -12.49 -1.41
C LYS A 195 -17.77 -12.38 -2.51
N TYR A 196 -16.59 -11.90 -2.19
CA TYR A 196 -15.49 -11.80 -3.16
C TYR A 196 -14.80 -13.13 -3.38
N GLN A 197 -14.67 -13.96 -2.34
CA GLN A 197 -14.15 -15.32 -2.46
C GLN A 197 -15.08 -16.21 -3.31
N GLU A 198 -16.39 -16.08 -3.12
CA GLU A 198 -17.40 -16.78 -3.92
C GLU A 198 -17.33 -16.37 -5.40
N ASN A 199 -16.93 -15.13 -5.67
CA ASN A 199 -16.70 -14.60 -7.02
C ASN A 199 -15.27 -14.90 -7.57
N GLY A 200 -14.51 -15.77 -6.91
CA GLY A 200 -13.22 -16.27 -7.40
C GLY A 200 -12.01 -15.40 -7.02
N ILE A 201 -12.17 -14.36 -6.23
CA ILE A 201 -11.03 -13.56 -5.75
C ILE A 201 -10.36 -14.27 -4.57
N ARG A 202 -9.05 -14.49 -4.67
CA ARG A 202 -8.29 -15.08 -3.58
C ARG A 202 -8.03 -14.05 -2.48
N ILE A 203 -8.47 -14.33 -1.27
CA ILE A 203 -8.22 -13.51 -0.07
C ILE A 203 -7.09 -14.13 0.75
N ILE A 204 -5.99 -13.41 0.92
CA ILE A 204 -4.80 -13.85 1.67
C ILE A 204 -4.68 -13.00 2.92
N GLN A 205 -5.03 -13.57 4.08
CA GLN A 205 -5.02 -12.86 5.34
C GLN A 205 -3.67 -12.98 6.05
N PHE A 206 -3.16 -11.86 6.55
CA PHE A 206 -2.06 -11.79 7.51
C PHE A 206 -2.53 -11.11 8.79
N ASN A 207 -2.32 -11.75 9.92
CA ASN A 207 -2.66 -11.16 11.21
C ASN A 207 -1.79 -9.93 11.50
N SER A 208 -2.39 -8.88 12.06
CA SER A 208 -1.61 -7.72 12.49
C SER A 208 -0.70 -8.08 13.67
N ASP A 209 0.47 -7.46 13.75
CA ASP A 209 1.43 -7.63 14.87
C ASP A 209 0.75 -7.36 16.23
N TYR A 210 -0.20 -6.43 16.27
CA TYR A 210 -1.01 -6.15 17.46
C TYR A 210 -1.86 -7.35 17.90
N SER A 211 -2.49 -8.06 16.97
CA SER A 211 -3.32 -9.24 17.31
C SER A 211 -2.48 -10.43 17.78
N VAL A 212 -1.29 -10.60 17.20
CA VAL A 212 -0.35 -11.67 17.61
C VAL A 212 0.20 -11.42 19.01
N THR A 213 0.47 -10.17 19.38
CA THR A 213 0.99 -9.82 20.71
C THR A 213 -0.08 -10.01 21.80
N HIS A 214 -1.34 -9.67 21.50
CA HIS A 214 -2.44 -9.79 22.47
C HIS A 214 -2.98 -11.20 22.63
N SER A 215 -2.90 -12.05 21.60
CA SER A 215 -3.27 -13.47 21.72
C SER A 215 -2.30 -14.27 22.60
N LYS A 216 -1.04 -13.83 22.70
CA LYS A 216 -0.04 -14.44 23.60
C LYS A 216 -0.22 -14.04 25.07
N VAL A 217 -0.87 -12.92 25.36
CA VAL A 217 -1.11 -12.44 26.74
C VAL A 217 -2.35 -13.10 27.36
N VAL A 218 -3.30 -13.58 26.54
CA VAL A 218 -4.52 -14.27 27.01
C VAL A 218 -4.30 -15.77 27.25
N SER A 219 -3.19 -16.34 26.79
CA SER A 219 -2.82 -17.75 26.93
C SER A 219 -1.75 -18.01 27.99
N ALA A 220 -1.44 -17.07 28.86
CA ALA A 220 -0.60 -17.16 30.05
C ALA A 220 -1.42 -16.83 31.30
#